data_e74e466cf92d1c1db587c073114516e6
#
_entry.id   e74e466cf92d1c1db587c073114516e6
#
_cell.length_a   1.000
_cell.length_b   1.000
_cell.length_c   1.000
_cell.angle_alpha   90.00
_cell.angle_beta   90.00
_cell.angle_gamma   90.00
#
_symmetry.space_group_name_H-M   'P 1'
#
loop_
_entity.id
_entity.type
_entity.pdbx_description
1 polymer ?
#
loop_
_entity_poly.entity_id
_entity_poly.type
_entity_poly.pdbx_seq_one_letter_code
_entity_poly.pdbx_strand_id
1 'polypeptide(L)'
;MIGIVLAALLWGTTGTAASLLPSAVSPVATGAATMTVGGLLLAATAPRLTASVLRGGAPAWRWIVPGALGVVAYPLAFYASMSLAGVAIGNVVSLGTAPLFAALLERTLDPPARRRPLQRRWIASAVAAVVGVALLAAVGHRDQPTDYAFVAGAGPDPRDALAPGAGLVAGVALGLLAGLAYATYAYTAGRLIEQGHPARGAMAAEFGVGAVLLVPVLLATGGAITASATSLGVHAYLALGPMFVAYLLFGAGLRRVSSSRATTVTLLEPVVATLLAVVVVGERLSVLGWVGLALVLAGVVVVVATPGTPRAPVHGAPARA
;
A
#
# COMPACT_ATOMS: atom_id res chain seq x y z
N MET A 1 4.58 12.87 9.79
CA MET A 1 4.32 11.59 10.47
C MET A 1 2.84 11.34 10.72
N ILE A 2 2.10 12.25 11.40
CA ILE A 2 0.67 12.04 11.74
C ILE A 2 -0.16 11.61 10.51
N GLY A 3 0.00 12.26 9.36
CA GLY A 3 -0.73 11.88 8.14
C GLY A 3 -0.50 10.44 7.71
N ILE A 4 0.73 9.91 7.86
CA ILE A 4 1.03 8.51 7.49
C ILE A 4 0.39 7.55 8.49
N VAL A 5 0.40 7.88 9.79
CA VAL A 5 -0.27 7.09 10.82
C VAL A 5 -1.79 7.03 10.54
N LEU A 6 -2.42 8.18 10.26
CA LEU A 6 -3.84 8.23 9.92
C LEU A 6 -4.17 7.46 8.63
N ALA A 7 -3.28 7.49 7.63
CA ALA A 7 -3.42 6.69 6.43
C ALA A 7 -3.38 5.18 6.76
N ALA A 8 -2.41 4.74 7.58
CA ALA A 8 -2.30 3.36 8.02
C ALA A 8 -3.53 2.89 8.83
N LEU A 9 -4.11 3.77 9.67
CA LEU A 9 -5.36 3.49 10.37
C LEU A 9 -6.51 3.23 9.39
N LEU A 10 -6.65 4.08 8.36
CA LEU A 10 -7.69 3.91 7.33
C LEU A 10 -7.46 2.63 6.52
N TRP A 11 -6.22 2.34 6.12
CA TRP A 11 -5.91 1.10 5.40
C TRP A 11 -6.18 -0.16 6.24
N GLY A 12 -5.93 -0.12 7.55
CA GLY A 12 -6.25 -1.22 8.47
C GLY A 12 -7.73 -1.58 8.54
N THR A 13 -8.63 -0.67 8.15
CA THR A 13 -10.07 -0.96 8.07
C THR A 13 -10.48 -1.68 6.77
N THR A 14 -9.57 -1.73 5.77
CA THR A 14 -9.89 -2.23 4.42
C THR A 14 -10.35 -3.69 4.45
N GLY A 15 -9.66 -4.55 5.18
CA GLY A 15 -10.00 -5.97 5.31
C GLY A 15 -11.38 -6.17 5.94
N THR A 16 -11.65 -5.48 7.06
CA THR A 16 -12.96 -5.55 7.74
C THR A 16 -14.09 -5.03 6.85
N ALA A 17 -13.88 -3.95 6.10
CA ALA A 17 -14.89 -3.47 5.15
C ALA A 17 -15.09 -4.46 3.99
N ALA A 18 -14.00 -5.02 3.48
CA ALA A 18 -14.05 -5.97 2.37
C ALA A 18 -14.71 -7.32 2.75
N SER A 19 -14.66 -7.73 4.03
CA SER A 19 -15.34 -8.94 4.49
C SER A 19 -16.88 -8.86 4.41
N LEU A 20 -17.44 -7.66 4.22
CA LEU A 20 -18.87 -7.45 3.98
C LEU A 20 -19.27 -7.64 2.51
N LEU A 21 -18.31 -7.84 1.60
CA LEU A 21 -18.59 -8.01 0.18
C LEU A 21 -19.14 -9.41 -0.11
N PRO A 22 -20.10 -9.53 -1.05
CA PRO A 22 -20.53 -10.82 -1.56
C PRO A 22 -19.37 -11.62 -2.18
N SER A 23 -19.36 -12.94 -2.02
CA SER A 23 -18.33 -13.83 -2.57
C SER A 23 -18.17 -13.76 -4.09
N ALA A 24 -19.19 -13.30 -4.82
CA ALA A 24 -19.14 -13.08 -6.26
C ALA A 24 -18.23 -11.92 -6.67
N VAL A 25 -17.87 -11.03 -5.74
CA VAL A 25 -16.97 -9.90 -6.02
C VAL A 25 -15.53 -10.33 -5.84
N SER A 26 -14.77 -10.38 -6.93
CA SER A 26 -13.36 -10.78 -6.84
C SER A 26 -12.51 -9.69 -6.18
N PRO A 27 -11.47 -10.07 -5.42
CA PRO A 27 -10.51 -9.11 -4.84
C PRO A 27 -9.80 -8.24 -5.88
N VAL A 28 -9.53 -8.80 -7.07
CA VAL A 28 -8.96 -8.05 -8.20
C VAL A 28 -9.93 -6.94 -8.65
N ALA A 29 -11.22 -7.24 -8.74
CA ALA A 29 -12.26 -6.24 -9.06
C ALA A 29 -12.31 -5.14 -8.00
N THR A 30 -12.26 -5.51 -6.71
CA THR A 30 -12.24 -4.56 -5.59
C THR A 30 -11.01 -3.66 -5.65
N GLY A 31 -9.81 -4.23 -5.87
CA GLY A 31 -8.58 -3.47 -6.03
C GLY A 31 -8.64 -2.52 -7.23
N ALA A 32 -9.07 -3.01 -8.40
CA ALA A 32 -9.21 -2.20 -9.61
C ALA A 32 -10.23 -1.07 -9.42
N ALA A 33 -11.40 -1.36 -8.82
CA ALA A 33 -12.44 -0.37 -8.60
C ALA A 33 -12.00 0.75 -7.65
N THR A 34 -11.45 0.37 -6.51
CA THR A 34 -11.04 1.33 -5.47
C THR A 34 -9.88 2.21 -5.95
N MET A 35 -8.89 1.63 -6.62
CA MET A 35 -7.76 2.37 -7.19
C MET A 35 -8.19 3.26 -8.37
N THR A 36 -9.10 2.76 -9.24
CA THR A 36 -9.62 3.58 -10.34
C THR A 36 -10.43 4.75 -9.82
N VAL A 37 -11.44 4.52 -8.99
CA VAL A 37 -12.31 5.57 -8.48
C VAL A 37 -11.54 6.55 -7.60
N GLY A 38 -10.77 6.05 -6.63
CA GLY A 38 -10.00 6.90 -5.73
C GLY A 38 -8.89 7.67 -6.42
N GLY A 39 -8.20 7.07 -7.40
CA GLY A 39 -7.17 7.74 -8.21
C GLY A 39 -7.75 8.83 -9.09
N LEU A 40 -8.90 8.59 -9.73
CA LEU A 40 -9.64 9.63 -10.48
C LEU A 40 -10.12 10.75 -9.56
N LEU A 41 -10.60 10.44 -8.34
CA LEU A 41 -10.98 11.45 -7.36
C LEU A 41 -9.78 12.30 -6.92
N LEU A 42 -8.61 11.68 -6.71
CA LEU A 42 -7.37 12.43 -6.42
C LEU A 42 -7.07 13.42 -7.53
N ALA A 43 -7.17 13.00 -8.79
CA ALA A 43 -6.93 13.86 -9.96
C ALA A 43 -8.01 14.94 -10.12
N ALA A 44 -9.28 14.57 -10.01
CA ALA A 44 -10.42 15.45 -10.22
C ALA A 44 -10.56 16.53 -9.13
N THR A 45 -10.17 16.23 -7.88
CA THR A 45 -10.22 17.20 -6.77
C THR A 45 -9.05 18.18 -6.76
N ALA A 46 -8.02 17.96 -7.60
CA ALA A 46 -6.87 18.85 -7.72
C ALA A 46 -6.44 19.05 -9.19
N PRO A 47 -7.35 19.40 -10.13
CA PRO A 47 -7.08 19.31 -11.56
C PRO A 47 -5.94 20.23 -12.02
N ARG A 48 -5.84 21.43 -11.44
CA ARG A 48 -4.75 22.37 -11.75
C ARG A 48 -3.40 21.84 -11.29
N LEU A 49 -3.32 21.24 -10.09
CA LEU A 49 -2.09 20.67 -9.56
C LEU A 49 -1.70 19.41 -10.35
N THR A 50 -2.64 18.53 -10.64
CA THR A 50 -2.43 17.35 -11.49
C THR A 50 -1.89 17.77 -12.86
N ALA A 51 -2.56 18.69 -13.52
CA ALA A 51 -2.12 19.20 -14.82
C ALA A 51 -0.75 19.89 -14.77
N SER A 52 -0.38 20.56 -13.68
CA SER A 52 0.95 21.17 -13.52
C SER A 52 2.05 20.11 -13.44
N VAL A 53 1.81 18.99 -12.75
CA VAL A 53 2.76 17.88 -12.66
C VAL A 53 2.87 17.14 -14.01
N LEU A 54 1.73 16.85 -14.66
CA LEU A 54 1.71 16.18 -15.97
C LEU A 54 2.41 17.02 -17.07
N ARG A 55 2.34 18.34 -16.96
CA ARG A 55 3.05 19.27 -17.85
C ARG A 55 4.52 19.50 -17.48
N GLY A 56 5.03 18.85 -16.44
CA GLY A 56 6.41 18.97 -15.98
C GLY A 56 7.47 18.38 -16.93
N GLY A 57 7.05 17.88 -18.11
CA GLY A 57 7.94 17.32 -19.13
C GLY A 57 8.68 16.06 -18.68
N ALA A 58 9.76 15.71 -19.41
CA ALA A 58 10.55 14.51 -19.15
C ALA A 58 11.03 14.38 -17.68
N PRO A 59 11.44 15.47 -16.97
CA PRO A 59 11.83 15.39 -15.56
C PRO A 59 10.73 14.89 -14.63
N ALA A 60 9.47 15.16 -14.90
CA ALA A 60 8.33 14.66 -14.12
C ALA A 60 7.93 13.25 -14.58
N TRP A 61 7.81 13.04 -15.89
CA TRP A 61 7.34 11.78 -16.46
C TRP A 61 8.24 10.58 -16.14
N ARG A 62 9.54 10.78 -15.98
CA ARG A 62 10.46 9.70 -15.52
C ARG A 62 10.09 9.14 -14.14
N TRP A 63 9.32 9.89 -13.34
CA TRP A 63 8.82 9.44 -12.04
C TRP A 63 7.35 9.07 -12.09
N ILE A 64 6.53 9.80 -12.86
CA ILE A 64 5.10 9.50 -13.01
C ILE A 64 4.89 8.09 -13.59
N VAL A 65 5.63 7.72 -14.64
CA VAL A 65 5.45 6.41 -15.29
C VAL A 65 5.73 5.24 -14.34
N PRO A 66 6.90 5.13 -13.70
CA PRO A 66 7.13 4.02 -12.79
C PRO A 66 6.21 4.09 -11.56
N GLY A 67 5.84 5.28 -11.08
CA GLY A 67 4.86 5.43 -10.01
C GLY A 67 3.48 4.91 -10.38
N ALA A 68 2.96 5.32 -11.54
CA ALA A 68 1.68 4.85 -12.05
C ALA A 68 1.67 3.33 -12.32
N LEU A 69 2.76 2.77 -12.86
CA LEU A 69 2.92 1.32 -13.01
C LEU A 69 2.94 0.62 -11.65
N GLY A 70 3.57 1.22 -10.64
CA GLY A 70 3.51 0.74 -9.26
C GLY A 70 2.08 0.74 -8.71
N VAL A 71 1.30 1.80 -8.95
CA VAL A 71 -0.11 1.89 -8.56
C VAL A 71 -0.95 0.78 -9.21
N VAL A 72 -0.69 0.44 -10.46
CA VAL A 72 -1.38 -0.65 -11.18
C VAL A 72 -0.94 -2.01 -10.68
N ALA A 73 0.37 -2.24 -10.60
CA ALA A 73 0.94 -3.54 -10.25
C ALA A 73 0.64 -3.95 -8.81
N TYR A 74 0.64 -2.97 -7.88
CA TYR A 74 0.45 -3.25 -6.45
C TYR A 74 -0.81 -4.05 -6.14
N PRO A 75 -2.04 -3.58 -6.43
CA PRO A 75 -3.25 -4.32 -6.07
C PRO A 75 -3.36 -5.65 -6.80
N LEU A 76 -2.96 -5.72 -8.07
CA LEU A 76 -3.04 -6.94 -8.85
C LEU A 76 -2.10 -8.02 -8.30
N ALA A 77 -0.84 -7.66 -8.05
CA ALA A 77 0.15 -8.58 -7.49
C ALA A 77 -0.15 -8.94 -6.02
N PHE A 78 -0.63 -7.98 -5.22
CA PHE A 78 -0.99 -8.18 -3.82
C PHE A 78 -2.09 -9.23 -3.65
N TYR A 79 -3.20 -9.06 -4.34
CA TYR A 79 -4.31 -10.01 -4.26
C TYR A 79 -3.98 -11.36 -4.87
N ALA A 80 -3.25 -11.39 -6.00
CA ALA A 80 -2.78 -12.63 -6.60
C ALA A 80 -1.78 -13.37 -5.69
N SER A 81 -0.91 -12.65 -4.98
CA SER A 81 -0.02 -13.23 -3.98
C SER A 81 -0.81 -13.93 -2.86
N MET A 82 -1.83 -13.25 -2.33
CA MET A 82 -2.67 -13.82 -1.27
C MET A 82 -3.47 -15.04 -1.74
N SER A 83 -3.96 -15.06 -2.98
CA SER A 83 -4.67 -16.22 -3.52
C SER A 83 -3.77 -17.44 -3.71
N LEU A 84 -2.50 -17.25 -4.10
CA LEU A 84 -1.56 -18.35 -4.39
C LEU A 84 -0.77 -18.81 -3.16
N ALA A 85 -0.25 -17.90 -2.33
CA ALA A 85 0.55 -18.25 -1.15
C ALA A 85 -0.25 -18.29 0.15
N GLY A 86 -1.52 -17.84 0.11
CA GLY A 86 -2.35 -17.63 1.29
C GLY A 86 -2.24 -16.21 1.82
N VAL A 87 -3.31 -15.75 2.47
CA VAL A 87 -3.45 -14.36 2.95
C VAL A 87 -2.29 -13.95 3.85
N ALA A 88 -1.88 -14.82 4.77
CA ALA A 88 -0.77 -14.56 5.70
C ALA A 88 0.53 -14.26 4.98
N ILE A 89 0.97 -15.20 4.14
CA ILE A 89 2.26 -15.11 3.46
C ILE A 89 2.22 -13.95 2.47
N GLY A 90 1.14 -13.83 1.68
CA GLY A 90 0.99 -12.74 0.72
C GLY A 90 1.07 -11.37 1.38
N ASN A 91 0.39 -11.18 2.51
CA ASN A 91 0.38 -9.92 3.26
C ASN A 91 1.76 -9.60 3.86
N VAL A 92 2.39 -10.58 4.56
CA VAL A 92 3.72 -10.39 5.16
C VAL A 92 4.76 -10.07 4.11
N VAL A 93 4.78 -10.81 3.00
CA VAL A 93 5.77 -10.59 1.95
C VAL A 93 5.55 -9.23 1.28
N SER A 94 4.32 -8.89 0.93
CA SER A 94 4.01 -7.63 0.24
C SER A 94 4.28 -6.41 1.11
N LEU A 95 3.71 -6.33 2.30
CA LEU A 95 3.84 -5.16 3.17
C LEU A 95 5.18 -5.14 3.89
N GLY A 96 5.68 -6.31 4.35
CA GLY A 96 6.93 -6.40 5.07
C GLY A 96 8.16 -6.07 4.24
N THR A 97 8.16 -6.35 2.92
CA THR A 97 9.30 -6.04 2.05
C THR A 97 9.28 -4.61 1.51
N ALA A 98 8.15 -3.91 1.52
CA ALA A 98 8.03 -2.55 1.01
C ALA A 98 9.03 -1.56 1.65
N PRO A 99 9.27 -1.52 2.98
CA PRO A 99 10.29 -0.65 3.56
C PRO A 99 11.70 -0.97 3.07
N LEU A 100 12.01 -2.24 2.84
CA LEU A 100 13.32 -2.70 2.35
C LEU A 100 13.53 -2.26 0.91
N PHE A 101 12.54 -2.46 0.05
CA PHE A 101 12.58 -1.98 -1.33
C PHE A 101 12.64 -0.44 -1.41
N ALA A 102 11.89 0.28 -0.57
CA ALA A 102 11.96 1.74 -0.51
C ALA A 102 13.37 2.23 -0.12
N ALA A 103 13.99 1.59 0.88
CA ALA A 103 15.37 1.89 1.27
C ALA A 103 16.38 1.55 0.16
N LEU A 104 16.16 0.46 -0.57
CA LEU A 104 16.98 0.08 -1.73
C LEU A 104 16.87 1.12 -2.84
N LEU A 105 15.65 1.54 -3.21
CA LEU A 105 15.41 2.59 -4.21
C LEU A 105 16.07 3.91 -3.80
N GLU A 106 15.93 4.33 -2.53
CA GLU A 106 16.61 5.53 -2.01
C GLU A 106 18.13 5.40 -2.10
N ARG A 107 18.70 4.21 -1.81
CA ARG A 107 20.13 3.99 -1.86
C ARG A 107 20.71 3.91 -3.27
N THR A 108 19.97 3.34 -4.22
CA THR A 108 20.44 3.13 -5.59
C THR A 108 20.19 4.30 -6.51
N LEU A 109 19.00 4.90 -6.44
CA LEU A 109 18.54 5.92 -7.38
C LEU A 109 18.77 7.36 -6.89
N ASP A 110 18.98 7.56 -5.57
CA ASP A 110 19.32 8.89 -5.08
C ASP A 110 20.77 9.27 -5.45
N PRO A 111 21.02 10.57 -5.78
CA PRO A 111 22.37 11.05 -5.99
C PRO A 111 23.24 10.82 -4.74
N PRO A 112 24.55 10.56 -4.88
CA PRO A 112 25.44 10.25 -3.75
C PRO A 112 25.36 11.27 -2.60
N ALA A 113 25.24 12.57 -2.92
CA ALA A 113 25.09 13.64 -1.94
C ALA A 113 23.79 13.58 -1.11
N ARG A 114 22.79 12.82 -1.55
CA ARG A 114 21.50 12.64 -0.87
C ARG A 114 21.34 11.27 -0.23
N ARG A 115 22.25 10.33 -0.52
CA ARG A 115 22.21 8.97 0.05
C ARG A 115 22.40 9.07 1.56
N ARG A 116 21.36 8.59 2.28
CA ARG A 116 21.41 8.56 3.74
C ARG A 116 21.94 7.23 4.21
N PRO A 117 22.86 7.18 5.18
CA PRO A 117 23.25 5.93 5.79
C PRO A 117 22.01 5.30 6.47
N LEU A 118 21.80 4.03 6.24
CA LEU A 118 20.77 3.27 6.95
C LEU A 118 21.16 3.22 8.43
N GLN A 119 20.39 3.90 9.26
CA GLN A 119 20.63 3.90 10.71
C GLN A 119 20.33 2.51 11.27
N ARG A 120 21.22 1.97 12.09
CA ARG A 120 21.02 0.65 12.76
C ARG A 120 19.67 0.58 13.47
N ARG A 121 19.22 1.67 14.10
CA ARG A 121 17.92 1.76 14.76
C ARG A 121 16.76 1.58 13.78
N TRP A 122 16.83 2.19 12.59
CA TRP A 122 15.82 2.00 11.55
C TRP A 122 15.78 0.56 11.05
N ILE A 123 16.95 -0.06 10.79
CA ILE A 123 17.03 -1.48 10.37
C ILE A 123 16.39 -2.38 11.44
N ALA A 124 16.79 -2.21 12.70
CA ALA A 124 16.24 -3.01 13.80
C ALA A 124 14.70 -2.82 13.92
N SER A 125 14.21 -1.59 13.74
CA SER A 125 12.78 -1.28 13.79
C SER A 125 12.01 -1.91 12.63
N ALA A 126 12.55 -1.83 11.41
CA ALA A 126 11.94 -2.43 10.23
C ALA A 126 11.90 -3.96 10.36
N VAL A 127 13.00 -4.58 10.81
CA VAL A 127 13.05 -6.03 11.07
C VAL A 127 12.06 -6.43 12.16
N ALA A 128 12.01 -5.71 13.28
CA ALA A 128 11.06 -6.00 14.36
C ALA A 128 9.61 -5.91 13.87
N ALA A 129 9.27 -4.88 13.08
CA ALA A 129 7.94 -4.72 12.52
C ALA A 129 7.60 -5.85 11.53
N VAL A 130 8.52 -6.22 10.64
CA VAL A 130 8.33 -7.33 9.68
C VAL A 130 8.14 -8.67 10.41
N VAL A 131 8.96 -8.96 11.43
CA VAL A 131 8.80 -10.16 12.27
C VAL A 131 7.45 -10.13 12.98
N GLY A 132 7.06 -8.97 13.52
CA GLY A 132 5.74 -8.79 14.16
C GLY A 132 4.58 -9.07 13.20
N VAL A 133 4.63 -8.54 11.97
CA VAL A 133 3.62 -8.84 10.93
C VAL A 133 3.60 -10.33 10.59
N ALA A 134 4.77 -10.96 10.48
CA ALA A 134 4.88 -12.39 10.23
C ALA A 134 4.24 -13.23 11.36
N LEU A 135 4.45 -12.85 12.61
CA LEU A 135 3.82 -13.52 13.77
C LEU A 135 2.30 -13.33 13.77
N LEU A 136 1.81 -12.10 13.52
CA LEU A 136 0.36 -11.84 13.40
C LEU A 136 -0.27 -12.71 12.33
N ALA A 137 0.36 -12.76 11.17
CA ALA A 137 -0.11 -13.55 10.04
C ALA A 137 -0.10 -15.06 10.33
N ALA A 138 0.95 -15.59 11.00
CA ALA A 138 1.05 -17.02 11.34
C ALA A 138 -0.01 -17.48 12.35
N VAL A 139 -0.54 -16.57 13.17
CA VAL A 139 -1.54 -16.87 14.20
C VAL A 139 -2.95 -16.76 13.68
N GLY A 140 -3.26 -15.77 12.85
CA GLY A 140 -4.61 -15.56 12.30
C GLY A 140 -5.14 -16.69 11.42
N HIS A 141 -4.30 -17.70 11.10
CA HIS A 141 -4.65 -18.81 10.20
C HIS A 141 -4.98 -20.13 10.87
N ARG A 142 -4.85 -20.24 12.21
CA ARG A 142 -5.11 -21.52 12.87
C ARG A 142 -6.58 -21.85 13.07
N ASP A 143 -7.45 -20.87 13.01
CA ASP A 143 -8.86 -21.02 13.41
C ASP A 143 -9.91 -20.62 12.32
N GLN A 144 -9.49 -20.32 11.07
CA GLN A 144 -10.44 -19.90 10.05
C GLN A 144 -10.38 -20.74 8.75
N PRO A 145 -11.40 -21.58 8.48
CA PRO A 145 -11.57 -22.28 7.21
C PRO A 145 -12.07 -21.37 6.05
N THR A 146 -12.42 -20.10 6.33
CA THR A 146 -13.29 -19.29 5.45
C THR A 146 -12.64 -18.09 4.77
N ASP A 147 -11.43 -17.68 5.15
CA ASP A 147 -10.81 -16.45 4.58
C ASP A 147 -10.34 -16.61 3.13
N TYR A 148 -10.24 -17.84 2.64
CA TYR A 148 -9.88 -18.09 1.24
C TYR A 148 -11.02 -17.77 0.26
N ALA A 149 -12.28 -17.82 0.68
CA ALA A 149 -13.42 -17.53 -0.20
C ALA A 149 -13.43 -16.08 -0.69
N PHE A 150 -12.99 -15.14 0.16
CA PHE A 150 -12.87 -13.74 -0.24
C PHE A 150 -11.73 -13.51 -1.25
N VAL A 151 -10.59 -14.21 -1.10
CA VAL A 151 -9.40 -14.03 -1.94
C VAL A 151 -9.50 -14.82 -3.26
N ALA A 152 -10.08 -16.03 -3.22
CA ALA A 152 -10.20 -16.90 -4.39
C ALA A 152 -11.40 -16.55 -5.29
N GLY A 153 -12.41 -15.86 -4.76
CA GLY A 153 -13.68 -15.68 -5.48
C GLY A 153 -14.46 -17.00 -5.61
N ALA A 154 -15.56 -16.99 -6.38
CA ALA A 154 -16.40 -18.18 -6.61
C ALA A 154 -15.88 -19.11 -7.73
N GLY A 155 -14.63 -18.93 -8.17
CA GLY A 155 -14.00 -19.73 -9.22
C GLY A 155 -13.23 -20.96 -8.71
N PRO A 156 -12.73 -21.82 -9.62
CA PRO A 156 -11.81 -22.90 -9.27
C PRO A 156 -10.57 -22.34 -8.57
N ASP A 157 -10.04 -23.08 -7.59
CA ASP A 157 -8.84 -22.66 -6.84
C ASP A 157 -7.66 -22.51 -7.84
N PRO A 158 -7.06 -21.30 -7.95
CA PRO A 158 -5.92 -21.08 -8.86
C PRO A 158 -4.73 -22.03 -8.60
N ARG A 159 -4.69 -22.65 -7.42
CA ARG A 159 -3.65 -23.62 -7.03
C ARG A 159 -3.83 -24.98 -7.69
N ASP A 160 -5.08 -25.35 -8.02
CA ASP A 160 -5.38 -26.65 -8.64
C ASP A 160 -4.76 -26.77 -10.05
N ALA A 161 -4.51 -25.63 -10.70
CA ALA A 161 -3.87 -25.58 -12.01
C ALA A 161 -2.32 -25.64 -11.97
N LEU A 162 -1.72 -25.62 -10.75
CA LEU A 162 -0.27 -25.54 -10.57
C LEU A 162 0.30 -26.83 -9.98
N ALA A 163 1.55 -27.14 -10.34
CA ALA A 163 2.29 -28.25 -9.73
C ALA A 163 2.42 -28.01 -8.21
N PRO A 164 2.52 -29.10 -7.39
CA PRO A 164 2.67 -28.98 -5.94
C PRO A 164 3.82 -28.04 -5.55
N GLY A 165 3.54 -27.05 -4.71
CA GLY A 165 4.48 -26.03 -4.27
C GLY A 165 4.71 -24.86 -5.24
N ALA A 166 4.35 -24.96 -6.53
CA ALA A 166 4.52 -23.87 -7.50
C ALA A 166 3.65 -22.66 -7.16
N GLY A 167 2.45 -22.88 -6.61
CA GLY A 167 1.56 -21.82 -6.13
C GLY A 167 2.20 -20.96 -5.04
N LEU A 168 2.86 -21.59 -4.06
CA LEU A 168 3.57 -20.86 -2.99
C LEU A 168 4.71 -20.00 -3.56
N VAL A 169 5.53 -20.56 -4.44
CA VAL A 169 6.65 -19.82 -5.05
C VAL A 169 6.15 -18.64 -5.87
N ALA A 170 5.14 -18.86 -6.72
CA ALA A 170 4.52 -17.81 -7.52
C ALA A 170 3.87 -16.73 -6.64
N GLY A 171 3.17 -17.13 -5.59
CA GLY A 171 2.55 -16.22 -4.63
C GLY A 171 3.57 -15.36 -3.89
N VAL A 172 4.70 -15.95 -3.44
CA VAL A 172 5.80 -15.20 -2.83
C VAL A 172 6.43 -14.22 -3.83
N ALA A 173 6.66 -14.65 -5.08
CA ALA A 173 7.21 -13.77 -6.12
C ALA A 173 6.27 -12.57 -6.39
N LEU A 174 4.96 -12.80 -6.45
CA LEU A 174 3.96 -11.74 -6.59
C LEU A 174 3.91 -10.83 -5.36
N GLY A 175 4.06 -11.38 -4.16
CA GLY A 175 4.19 -10.59 -2.94
C GLY A 175 5.40 -9.66 -2.96
N LEU A 176 6.56 -10.15 -3.41
CA LEU A 176 7.75 -9.33 -3.61
C LEU A 176 7.50 -8.23 -4.66
N LEU A 177 6.83 -8.57 -5.76
CA LEU A 177 6.43 -7.60 -6.78
C LEU A 177 5.49 -6.53 -6.20
N ALA A 178 4.52 -6.92 -5.40
CA ALA A 178 3.63 -5.98 -4.71
C ALA A 178 4.40 -5.05 -3.77
N GLY A 179 5.31 -5.59 -2.95
CA GLY A 179 6.17 -4.78 -2.08
C GLY A 179 7.06 -3.80 -2.86
N LEU A 180 7.64 -4.24 -3.98
CA LEU A 180 8.41 -3.37 -4.87
C LEU A 180 7.52 -2.30 -5.52
N ALA A 181 6.34 -2.65 -5.98
CA ALA A 181 5.38 -1.73 -6.59
C ALA A 181 4.93 -0.65 -5.59
N TYR A 182 4.63 -1.04 -4.36
CA TYR A 182 4.34 -0.11 -3.26
C TYR A 182 5.51 0.84 -3.00
N ALA A 183 6.72 0.28 -2.82
CA ALA A 183 7.92 1.08 -2.61
C ALA A 183 8.17 2.05 -3.77
N THR A 184 7.90 1.63 -5.01
CA THR A 184 8.11 2.42 -6.21
C THR A 184 7.20 3.64 -6.23
N TYR A 185 5.87 3.49 -6.10
CA TYR A 185 5.00 4.67 -6.11
C TYR A 185 5.24 5.60 -4.91
N ALA A 186 5.59 5.06 -3.74
CA ALA A 186 5.93 5.88 -2.59
C ALA A 186 7.25 6.66 -2.80
N TYR A 187 8.24 6.04 -3.44
CA TYR A 187 9.52 6.66 -3.77
C TYR A 187 9.35 7.73 -4.86
N THR A 188 8.67 7.42 -5.96
CA THR A 188 8.48 8.34 -7.09
C THR A 188 7.64 9.55 -6.72
N ALA A 189 6.57 9.39 -5.93
CA ALA A 189 5.82 10.50 -5.35
C ALA A 189 6.74 11.38 -4.49
N GLY A 190 7.60 10.77 -3.66
CA GLY A 190 8.62 11.49 -2.90
C GLY A 190 9.57 12.31 -3.79
N ARG A 191 9.99 11.74 -4.93
CA ARG A 191 10.88 12.41 -5.91
C ARG A 191 10.19 13.59 -6.61
N LEU A 192 8.92 13.43 -6.99
CA LEU A 192 8.12 14.54 -7.55
C LEU A 192 7.99 15.70 -6.54
N ILE A 193 7.74 15.36 -5.26
CA ILE A 193 7.65 16.35 -4.19
C ILE A 193 9.00 17.08 -4.00
N GLU A 194 10.12 16.36 -4.08
CA GLU A 194 11.48 16.95 -3.99
C GLU A 194 11.82 17.84 -5.19
N GLN A 195 11.20 17.60 -6.36
CA GLN A 195 11.33 18.50 -7.52
C GLN A 195 10.50 19.78 -7.38
N GLY A 196 9.81 19.98 -6.25
CA GLY A 196 8.99 21.15 -5.98
C GLY A 196 7.53 21.00 -6.36
N HIS A 197 7.10 19.85 -6.83
CA HIS A 197 5.69 19.62 -7.09
C HIS A 197 4.90 19.49 -5.77
N PRO A 198 3.69 20.08 -5.67
CA PRO A 198 2.83 19.89 -4.51
C PRO A 198 2.52 18.41 -4.27
N ALA A 199 2.60 17.94 -3.02
CA ALA A 199 2.35 16.53 -2.70
C ALA A 199 1.01 16.02 -3.23
N ARG A 200 -0.05 16.84 -3.13
CA ARG A 200 -1.36 16.52 -3.67
C ARG A 200 -1.33 16.34 -5.19
N GLY A 201 -0.58 17.18 -5.90
CA GLY A 201 -0.40 17.07 -7.35
C GLY A 201 0.40 15.83 -7.74
N ALA A 202 1.47 15.51 -7.02
CA ALA A 202 2.29 14.32 -7.25
C ALA A 202 1.46 13.04 -7.10
N MET A 203 0.75 12.89 -5.97
CA MET A 203 -0.14 11.74 -5.75
C MET A 203 -1.25 11.68 -6.81
N ALA A 204 -1.88 12.82 -7.12
CA ALA A 204 -2.96 12.89 -8.11
C ALA A 204 -2.48 12.55 -9.54
N ALA A 205 -1.25 12.88 -9.90
CA ALA A 205 -0.68 12.54 -11.21
C ALA A 205 -0.39 11.04 -11.31
N GLU A 206 0.30 10.45 -10.34
CA GLU A 206 0.62 9.01 -10.36
C GLU A 206 -0.62 8.14 -10.27
N PHE A 207 -1.50 8.42 -9.29
CA PHE A 207 -2.71 7.63 -9.09
C PHE A 207 -3.76 7.89 -10.16
N GLY A 208 -3.83 9.10 -10.72
CA GLY A 208 -4.71 9.41 -11.85
C GLY A 208 -4.31 8.67 -13.12
N VAL A 209 -3.02 8.64 -13.45
CA VAL A 209 -2.52 7.85 -14.59
C VAL A 209 -2.71 6.36 -14.32
N GLY A 210 -2.38 5.87 -13.12
CA GLY A 210 -2.61 4.49 -12.73
C GLY A 210 -4.09 4.09 -12.78
N ALA A 211 -4.99 4.98 -12.36
CA ALA A 211 -6.43 4.79 -12.45
C ALA A 211 -6.91 4.57 -13.89
N VAL A 212 -6.44 5.40 -14.83
CA VAL A 212 -6.77 5.24 -16.26
C VAL A 212 -6.29 3.89 -16.79
N LEU A 213 -5.10 3.46 -16.40
CA LEU A 213 -4.56 2.15 -16.79
C LEU A 213 -5.33 0.98 -16.18
N LEU A 214 -5.99 1.16 -15.02
CA LEU A 214 -6.80 0.13 -14.36
C LEU A 214 -8.24 0.06 -14.89
N VAL A 215 -8.71 1.05 -15.66
CA VAL A 215 -10.07 1.02 -16.25
C VAL A 215 -10.35 -0.28 -17.02
N PRO A 216 -9.48 -0.78 -17.92
CA PRO A 216 -9.73 -2.04 -18.61
C PRO A 216 -9.92 -3.23 -17.65
N VAL A 217 -9.11 -3.29 -16.59
CA VAL A 217 -9.23 -4.36 -15.57
C VAL A 217 -10.57 -4.26 -14.85
N LEU A 218 -10.96 -3.04 -14.44
CA LEU A 218 -12.24 -2.79 -13.81
C LEU A 218 -13.42 -3.19 -14.72
N LEU A 219 -13.37 -2.82 -16.00
CA LEU A 219 -14.43 -3.18 -16.96
C LEU A 219 -14.53 -4.69 -17.17
N ALA A 220 -13.40 -5.39 -17.15
CA ALA A 220 -13.36 -6.84 -17.33
C ALA A 220 -13.82 -7.62 -16.09
N THR A 221 -13.62 -7.08 -14.88
CA THR A 221 -13.83 -7.82 -13.62
C THR A 221 -14.94 -7.25 -12.72
N GLY A 222 -15.37 -6.01 -12.96
CA GLY A 222 -16.21 -5.23 -12.05
C GLY A 222 -17.71 -5.51 -12.10
N GLY A 223 -18.18 -6.43 -12.95
CA GLY A 223 -19.62 -6.67 -13.15
C GLY A 223 -20.43 -6.98 -11.86
N ALA A 224 -19.82 -7.70 -10.93
CA ALA A 224 -20.46 -8.05 -9.65
C ALA A 224 -20.52 -6.89 -8.64
N ILE A 225 -19.76 -5.80 -8.85
CA ILE A 225 -19.70 -4.67 -7.92
C ILE A 225 -21.03 -3.95 -7.78
N THR A 226 -21.78 -3.84 -8.89
CA THR A 226 -23.06 -3.14 -8.94
C THR A 226 -24.25 -4.03 -8.59
N ALA A 227 -24.03 -5.31 -8.27
CA ALA A 227 -25.08 -6.28 -8.04
C ALA A 227 -25.86 -6.07 -6.72
N SER A 228 -25.31 -5.32 -5.75
CA SER A 228 -25.98 -5.05 -4.49
C SER A 228 -25.65 -3.68 -3.91
N ALA A 229 -26.58 -3.11 -3.12
CA ALA A 229 -26.35 -1.85 -2.41
C ALA A 229 -25.21 -1.96 -1.39
N THR A 230 -25.06 -3.12 -0.73
CA THR A 230 -23.95 -3.39 0.19
C THR A 230 -22.62 -3.31 -0.54
N SER A 231 -22.50 -3.97 -1.70
CA SER A 231 -21.29 -3.95 -2.51
C SER A 231 -20.92 -2.52 -2.92
N LEU A 232 -21.89 -1.75 -3.41
CA LEU A 232 -21.68 -0.34 -3.78
C LEU A 232 -21.24 0.50 -2.57
N GLY A 233 -21.87 0.32 -1.41
CA GLY A 233 -21.53 1.06 -0.18
C GLY A 233 -20.11 0.76 0.29
N VAL A 234 -19.71 -0.52 0.28
CA VAL A 234 -18.35 -0.94 0.64
C VAL A 234 -17.32 -0.36 -0.33
N HIS A 235 -17.56 -0.44 -1.65
CA HIS A 235 -16.65 0.12 -2.64
C HIS A 235 -16.56 1.66 -2.55
N ALA A 236 -17.68 2.33 -2.28
CA ALA A 236 -17.68 3.77 -2.03
C ALA A 236 -16.83 4.13 -0.81
N TYR A 237 -16.98 3.38 0.30
CA TYR A 237 -16.15 3.56 1.49
C TYR A 237 -14.66 3.33 1.19
N LEU A 238 -14.33 2.20 0.53
CA LEU A 238 -12.94 1.87 0.19
C LEU A 238 -12.29 2.89 -0.75
N ALA A 239 -13.06 3.40 -1.72
CA ALA A 239 -12.57 4.42 -2.64
C ALA A 239 -12.40 5.79 -1.97
N LEU A 240 -13.31 6.20 -1.09
CA LEU A 240 -13.27 7.51 -0.44
C LEU A 240 -12.32 7.54 0.77
N GLY A 241 -12.44 6.60 1.69
CA GLY A 241 -11.64 6.54 2.91
C GLY A 241 -10.22 6.02 2.65
N PRO A 242 -10.05 4.70 2.54
CA PRO A 242 -8.74 4.07 2.38
C PRO A 242 -7.99 4.51 1.12
N MET A 243 -8.69 4.82 0.02
CA MET A 243 -8.00 5.20 -1.21
C MET A 243 -7.84 6.72 -1.34
N PHE A 244 -8.89 7.50 -1.33
CA PHE A 244 -8.78 8.94 -1.57
C PHE A 244 -8.18 9.68 -0.38
N VAL A 245 -8.80 9.59 0.81
CA VAL A 245 -8.38 10.35 2.00
C VAL A 245 -7.02 9.86 2.51
N ALA A 246 -6.81 8.54 2.59
CA ALA A 246 -5.55 8.00 3.10
C ALA A 246 -4.36 8.40 2.21
N TYR A 247 -4.51 8.38 0.88
CA TYR A 247 -3.42 8.80 -0.01
C TYR A 247 -3.17 10.32 -0.01
N LEU A 248 -4.16 11.15 0.26
CA LEU A 248 -3.93 12.57 0.55
C LEU A 248 -3.06 12.75 1.81
N LEU A 249 -3.39 12.01 2.87
CA LEU A 249 -2.65 12.04 4.13
C LEU A 249 -1.24 11.46 4.00
N PHE A 250 -1.10 10.36 3.26
CA PHE A 250 0.19 9.73 2.98
C PHE A 250 1.10 10.66 2.17
N GLY A 251 0.58 11.24 1.09
CA GLY A 251 1.32 12.21 0.27
C GLY A 251 1.76 13.44 1.07
N ALA A 252 0.88 13.97 1.94
CA ALA A 252 1.25 15.05 2.86
C ALA A 252 2.37 14.64 3.82
N GLY A 253 2.40 13.38 4.24
CA GLY A 253 3.46 12.80 5.07
C GLY A 253 4.80 12.69 4.35
N LEU A 254 4.80 12.28 3.07
CA LEU A 254 5.99 12.15 2.23
C LEU A 254 6.77 13.47 2.03
N ARG A 255 6.13 14.62 2.28
CA ARG A 255 6.84 15.92 2.31
C ARG A 255 7.88 16.01 3.42
N ARG A 256 7.75 15.25 4.49
CA ARG A 256 8.52 15.39 5.73
C ARG A 256 9.42 14.21 6.05
N VAL A 257 9.15 13.06 5.44
CA VAL A 257 9.88 11.81 5.71
C VAL A 257 10.26 11.12 4.41
N SER A 258 11.28 10.25 4.46
CA SER A 258 11.66 9.40 3.33
C SER A 258 10.62 8.30 3.09
N SER A 259 10.64 7.74 1.89
CA SER A 259 9.72 6.67 1.49
C SER A 259 9.92 5.42 2.36
N SER A 260 11.17 5.07 2.68
CA SER A 260 11.50 3.95 3.57
C SER A 260 10.92 4.13 4.98
N ARG A 261 10.95 5.33 5.52
CA ARG A 261 10.30 5.62 6.82
C ARG A 261 8.79 5.61 6.72
N ALA A 262 8.24 6.16 5.65
CA ALA A 262 6.80 6.18 5.43
C ALA A 262 6.25 4.75 5.35
N THR A 263 6.84 3.88 4.52
CA THR A 263 6.44 2.48 4.38
C THR A 263 6.68 1.63 5.63
N THR A 264 7.66 1.99 6.50
CA THR A 264 7.79 1.34 7.81
C THR A 264 6.66 1.72 8.75
N VAL A 265 6.24 2.99 8.76
CA VAL A 265 5.12 3.44 9.60
C VAL A 265 3.79 2.82 9.15
N THR A 266 3.63 2.56 7.85
CA THR A 266 2.42 1.92 7.34
C THR A 266 2.29 0.44 7.73
N LEU A 267 3.33 -0.21 8.26
CA LEU A 267 3.21 -1.51 8.92
C LEU A 267 2.30 -1.48 10.17
N LEU A 268 1.82 -0.31 10.59
CA LEU A 268 0.74 -0.18 11.55
C LEU A 268 -0.62 -0.70 11.00
N GLU A 269 -0.78 -0.76 9.69
CA GLU A 269 -1.99 -1.27 9.02
C GLU A 269 -2.42 -2.66 9.51
N PRO A 270 -1.56 -3.71 9.48
CA PRO A 270 -1.94 -5.03 9.99
C PRO A 270 -2.23 -5.05 11.48
N VAL A 271 -1.67 -4.13 12.28
CA VAL A 271 -2.02 -4.00 13.70
C VAL A 271 -3.47 -3.55 13.85
N VAL A 272 -3.86 -2.54 13.08
CA VAL A 272 -5.24 -2.02 13.11
C VAL A 272 -6.22 -3.07 12.61
N ALA A 273 -5.88 -3.77 11.51
CA ALA A 273 -6.69 -4.85 10.98
C ALA A 273 -6.92 -5.95 12.03
N THR A 274 -5.85 -6.36 12.73
CA THR A 274 -5.92 -7.37 13.80
C THR A 274 -6.77 -6.89 14.98
N LEU A 275 -6.59 -5.64 15.45
CA LEU A 275 -7.41 -5.10 16.53
C LEU A 275 -8.89 -5.03 16.16
N LEU A 276 -9.20 -4.67 14.93
CA LEU A 276 -10.59 -4.68 14.44
C LEU A 276 -11.15 -6.11 14.36
N ALA A 277 -10.37 -7.09 13.94
CA ALA A 277 -10.78 -8.49 13.96
C ALA A 277 -11.12 -8.96 15.38
N VAL A 278 -10.30 -8.60 16.37
CA VAL A 278 -10.56 -8.93 17.79
C VAL A 278 -11.82 -8.23 18.32
N VAL A 279 -11.94 -6.91 18.07
CA VAL A 279 -13.00 -6.10 18.70
C VAL A 279 -14.34 -6.22 17.98
N VAL A 280 -14.33 -6.27 16.63
CA VAL A 280 -15.54 -6.24 15.80
C VAL A 280 -16.02 -7.66 15.47
N VAL A 281 -15.08 -8.55 15.12
CA VAL A 281 -15.40 -9.93 14.72
C VAL A 281 -15.41 -10.87 15.93
N GLY A 282 -14.77 -10.48 17.05
CA GLY A 282 -14.72 -11.30 18.27
C GLY A 282 -13.62 -12.37 18.22
N GLU A 283 -12.64 -12.22 17.33
CA GLU A 283 -11.51 -13.15 17.23
C GLU A 283 -10.67 -13.18 18.51
N ARG A 284 -10.15 -14.35 18.87
CA ARG A 284 -9.26 -14.51 20.02
C ARG A 284 -7.81 -14.58 19.54
N LEU A 285 -7.03 -13.59 19.94
CA LEU A 285 -5.61 -13.58 19.64
C LEU A 285 -4.85 -14.50 20.60
N SER A 286 -3.99 -15.37 20.05
CA SER A 286 -3.06 -16.14 20.88
C SER A 286 -1.97 -15.24 21.48
N VAL A 287 -1.22 -15.76 22.47
CA VAL A 287 -0.07 -15.07 23.05
C VAL A 287 0.94 -14.62 21.98
N LEU A 288 1.17 -15.48 20.99
CA LEU A 288 2.09 -15.19 19.88
C LEU A 288 1.60 -14.01 19.02
N GLY A 289 0.29 -13.90 18.80
CA GLY A 289 -0.33 -12.75 18.11
C GLY A 289 -0.14 -11.45 18.87
N TRP A 290 -0.33 -11.46 20.19
CA TRP A 290 -0.06 -10.28 21.04
C TRP A 290 1.42 -9.87 21.01
N VAL A 291 2.36 -10.84 20.99
CA VAL A 291 3.79 -10.57 20.82
C VAL A 291 4.05 -9.93 19.44
N GLY A 292 3.45 -10.48 18.37
CA GLY A 292 3.55 -9.90 17.03
C GLY A 292 3.10 -8.45 16.98
N LEU A 293 1.92 -8.17 17.55
CA LEU A 293 1.36 -6.82 17.65
C LEU A 293 2.28 -5.86 18.42
N ALA A 294 2.82 -6.30 19.55
CA ALA A 294 3.76 -5.51 20.35
C ALA A 294 5.05 -5.21 19.57
N LEU A 295 5.59 -6.15 18.79
CA LEU A 295 6.79 -5.96 17.98
C LEU A 295 6.55 -4.93 16.86
N VAL A 296 5.41 -5.00 16.17
CA VAL A 296 5.05 -3.98 15.15
C VAL A 296 4.95 -2.61 15.79
N LEU A 297 4.21 -2.48 16.88
CA LEU A 297 4.06 -1.20 17.58
C LEU A 297 5.41 -0.65 18.05
N ALA A 298 6.27 -1.49 18.66
CA ALA A 298 7.60 -1.08 19.08
C ALA A 298 8.45 -0.59 17.90
N GLY A 299 8.45 -1.33 16.77
CA GLY A 299 9.15 -0.95 15.56
C GLY A 299 8.68 0.41 15.01
N VAL A 300 7.36 0.60 14.90
CA VAL A 300 6.77 1.86 14.42
C VAL A 300 7.08 3.01 15.37
N VAL A 301 6.93 2.82 16.69
CA VAL A 301 7.23 3.86 17.70
C VAL A 301 8.68 4.30 17.59
N VAL A 302 9.64 3.39 17.47
CA VAL A 302 11.07 3.75 17.31
C VAL A 302 11.29 4.56 16.04
N VAL A 303 10.65 4.21 14.90
CA VAL A 303 10.77 5.00 13.65
C VAL A 303 10.13 6.37 13.80
N VAL A 304 8.98 6.48 14.46
CA VAL A 304 8.29 7.76 14.68
C VAL A 304 9.08 8.66 15.64
N ALA A 305 9.60 8.10 16.73
CA ALA A 305 10.34 8.83 17.75
C ALA A 305 11.76 9.23 17.31
N THR A 306 12.36 8.52 16.35
CA THR A 306 13.70 8.87 15.86
C THR A 306 13.62 10.09 14.94
N PRO A 307 14.27 11.23 15.25
CA PRO A 307 14.28 12.39 14.37
C PRO A 307 14.81 12.01 12.98
N GLY A 308 14.04 12.31 11.93
CA GLY A 308 14.54 12.23 10.57
C GLY A 308 15.43 13.42 10.31
N THR A 309 16.55 13.23 9.61
CA THR A 309 17.25 14.38 9.02
C THR A 309 16.27 15.13 8.11
N PRO A 310 16.04 16.44 8.31
CA PRO A 310 15.16 17.21 7.45
C PRO A 310 15.56 17.06 5.98
N ARG A 311 14.57 16.98 5.09
CA ARG A 311 14.86 17.09 3.65
C ARG A 311 15.45 18.47 3.42
N ALA A 312 16.65 18.54 2.81
CA ALA A 312 17.24 19.81 2.44
C ALA A 312 16.30 20.54 1.48
N PRO A 313 16.04 21.85 1.70
CA PRO A 313 15.27 22.63 0.75
C PRO A 313 15.96 22.60 -0.61
N VAL A 314 15.19 22.45 -1.68
CA VAL A 314 15.69 22.54 -3.04
C VAL A 314 16.16 24.00 -3.26
N HIS A 315 17.45 24.25 -3.16
CA HIS A 315 18.03 25.53 -3.59
C HIS A 315 17.88 25.60 -5.12
N GLY A 316 17.03 26.49 -5.61
CA GLY A 316 16.89 26.73 -7.05
C GLY A 316 15.50 27.09 -7.55
N ALA A 317 14.60 27.60 -6.71
CA ALA A 317 13.48 28.38 -7.23
C ALA A 317 13.98 29.83 -7.46
N PRO A 318 14.02 30.34 -8.71
CA PRO A 318 14.25 31.77 -8.90
C PRO A 318 13.13 32.54 -8.19
N ALA A 319 13.51 33.48 -7.33
CA ALA A 319 12.58 34.44 -6.77
C ALA A 319 11.78 35.04 -7.93
N ARG A 320 10.47 34.84 -7.92
CA ARG A 320 9.59 35.58 -8.83
C ARG A 320 9.58 37.01 -8.34
N ALA A 321 10.27 37.88 -9.10
CA ALA A 321 10.07 39.32 -9.06
C ALA A 321 8.65 39.66 -9.57
#